data_c13d5915f68bc48b814c0e2c732fb9c2
#
_entry.id   c13d5915f68bc48b814c0e2c732fb9c2
#
_cell.length_a   1.000
_cell.length_b   1.000
_cell.length_c   1.000
_cell.angle_alpha   90.00
_cell.angle_beta   90.00
_cell.angle_gamma   90.00
#
_symmetry.space_group_name_H-M   'P 1'
#
loop_
_entity.id
_entity.type
_entity.pdbx_description
1 polymer ?
#
loop_
_entity_poly.entity_id
_entity_poly.type
_entity_poly.pdbx_seq_one_letter_code
_entity_poly.pdbx_strand_id
1 'polypeptide(L)'
;MRFRGRFIRLAGLGNARKMPDGHVAGAARRLGDLRRQCAALPLTGTGAALRVVLVTSRETRRWVIPKGWIEPGEAPHRSAAREAFEEAGTVGEADAEPIGLFSYNKRRPGGVLLPCEVLVYRLRVVRLLHDWPERRERDRRLVTPAAAAGMVAEPELAALLRTLA
;
A
#
# COMPACT_ATOMS: atom_id res chain seq x y z
N MET A 1 -27.96 -2.86 -0.49
CA MET A 1 -27.46 -2.84 -1.87
C MET A 1 -26.07 -3.49 -1.87
N ARG A 2 -25.98 -4.73 -2.38
CA ARG A 2 -24.73 -5.52 -2.31
C ARG A 2 -23.87 -5.19 -3.53
N PHE A 3 -22.72 -4.53 -3.33
CA PHE A 3 -21.72 -4.37 -4.37
C PHE A 3 -20.92 -5.65 -4.49
N ARG A 4 -21.09 -6.38 -5.61
CA ARG A 4 -20.21 -7.47 -6.00
C ARG A 4 -18.91 -6.89 -6.56
N GLY A 5 -17.81 -7.04 -5.83
CA GLY A 5 -16.47 -6.71 -6.31
C GLY A 5 -16.08 -7.61 -7.48
N ARG A 6 -15.87 -7.03 -8.66
CA ARG A 6 -15.24 -7.71 -9.80
C ARG A 6 -13.73 -7.64 -9.62
N PHE A 7 -13.12 -8.81 -9.47
CA PHE A 7 -11.68 -8.95 -9.64
C PHE A 7 -11.32 -8.64 -11.10
N ILE A 8 -10.51 -7.60 -11.33
CA ILE A 8 -9.91 -7.35 -12.63
C ILE A 8 -8.61 -8.15 -12.69
N ARG A 9 -8.67 -9.29 -13.36
CA ARG A 9 -7.50 -10.07 -13.75
C ARG A 9 -6.94 -9.43 -15.01
N LEU A 10 -5.82 -8.74 -14.91
CA LEU A 10 -5.04 -8.32 -16.08
C LEU A 10 -4.29 -9.53 -16.63
N ALA A 11 -4.89 -10.21 -17.60
CA ALA A 11 -4.23 -11.17 -18.46
C ALA A 11 -3.76 -10.45 -19.74
N GLY A 12 -2.45 -10.31 -19.88
CA GLY A 12 -1.80 -9.84 -21.09
C GLY A 12 -0.69 -10.80 -21.45
N LEU A 13 -1.01 -11.92 -22.11
CA LEU A 13 -0.03 -12.78 -22.80
C LEU A 13 0.15 -12.26 -24.21
N GLY A 14 1.24 -11.54 -24.44
CA GLY A 14 1.71 -11.16 -25.75
C GLY A 14 2.81 -12.11 -26.24
N ASN A 15 2.64 -12.64 -27.43
CA ASN A 15 3.46 -13.54 -28.22
C ASN A 15 4.99 -13.35 -28.09
N ALA A 16 5.67 -14.42 -27.69
CA ALA A 16 7.12 -14.54 -27.75
C ALA A 16 7.59 -14.71 -29.22
N ARG A 17 8.20 -13.67 -29.79
CA ARG A 17 9.07 -13.80 -30.97
C ARG A 17 10.48 -14.16 -30.50
N LYS A 18 10.97 -15.30 -30.99
CA LYS A 18 12.33 -15.82 -30.82
C LYS A 18 13.35 -14.81 -31.38
N MET A 19 14.25 -14.31 -30.50
CA MET A 19 15.44 -13.53 -30.88
C MET A 19 16.70 -14.28 -30.42
N PRO A 20 17.84 -14.11 -31.15
CA PRO A 20 19.02 -14.96 -30.99
C PRO A 20 19.89 -14.57 -29.78
N ASP A 21 20.69 -15.54 -29.39
CA ASP A 21 21.58 -15.61 -28.23
C ASP A 21 22.41 -14.34 -27.98
N GLY A 22 22.07 -13.67 -26.89
CA GLY A 22 22.84 -12.63 -26.27
C GLY A 22 22.67 -12.74 -24.76
N HIS A 23 23.76 -12.96 -24.03
CA HIS A 23 23.83 -13.08 -22.59
C HIS A 23 23.03 -11.99 -21.88
N VAL A 24 21.86 -12.34 -21.38
CA VAL A 24 21.16 -11.56 -20.37
C VAL A 24 21.06 -12.44 -19.15
N ALA A 25 21.98 -12.23 -18.22
CA ALA A 25 21.83 -12.73 -16.85
C ALA A 25 20.67 -11.98 -16.19
N GLY A 26 19.47 -12.25 -16.66
CA GLY A 26 18.21 -11.89 -16.01
C GLY A 26 18.02 -12.84 -14.85
N ALA A 27 18.38 -12.41 -13.63
CA ALA A 27 18.12 -13.13 -12.42
C ALA A 27 16.62 -13.49 -12.38
N ALA A 28 16.29 -14.74 -12.64
CA ALA A 28 14.99 -15.31 -12.34
C ALA A 28 14.78 -15.10 -10.84
N ARG A 29 13.98 -14.08 -10.48
CA ARG A 29 13.57 -13.82 -9.09
C ARG A 29 12.90 -15.09 -8.60
N ARG A 30 13.56 -15.78 -7.66
CA ARG A 30 12.96 -16.91 -6.97
C ARG A 30 11.74 -16.40 -6.21
N LEU A 31 10.58 -17.01 -6.42
CA LEU A 31 9.32 -16.69 -5.72
C LEU A 31 9.46 -16.72 -4.18
N GLY A 32 10.56 -17.29 -3.64
CA GLY A 32 10.85 -17.37 -2.21
C GLY A 32 11.40 -16.11 -1.54
N ASP A 33 11.81 -15.09 -2.32
CA ASP A 33 12.44 -13.88 -1.76
C ASP A 33 11.48 -12.69 -1.60
N LEU A 34 10.23 -12.80 -2.05
CA LEU A 34 9.20 -11.77 -1.90
C LEU A 34 8.73 -11.69 -0.45
N ARG A 35 9.00 -10.57 0.18
CA ARG A 35 8.51 -10.27 1.53
C ARG A 35 7.15 -9.62 1.48
N ARG A 36 6.17 -10.19 2.18
CA ARG A 36 4.81 -9.67 2.24
C ARG A 36 4.63 -8.68 3.37
N GLN A 37 4.07 -7.55 3.03
CA GLN A 37 3.59 -6.53 3.95
C GLN A 37 2.08 -6.35 3.79
N CYS A 38 1.47 -5.66 4.74
CA CYS A 38 0.10 -5.17 4.65
C CYS A 38 0.09 -3.65 4.79
N ALA A 39 -0.88 -3.02 4.16
CA ALA A 39 -1.12 -1.59 4.25
C ALA A 39 -2.60 -1.33 4.50
N ALA A 40 -2.88 -0.34 5.31
CA ALA A 40 -4.21 0.24 5.39
C ALA A 40 -4.34 1.38 4.38
N LEU A 41 -5.47 1.45 3.71
CA LEU A 41 -5.92 2.64 2.98
C LEU A 41 -6.97 3.35 3.84
N PRO A 42 -6.57 4.29 4.73
CA PRO A 42 -7.49 4.92 5.64
C PRO A 42 -8.32 5.97 4.91
N LEU A 43 -9.63 5.81 4.97
CA LEU A 43 -10.61 6.67 4.31
C LEU A 43 -11.50 7.34 5.34
N THR A 44 -11.75 8.65 5.17
CA THR A 44 -12.70 9.43 5.96
C THR A 44 -13.60 10.24 5.05
N GLY A 45 -14.85 10.46 5.45
CA GLY A 45 -15.85 11.12 4.62
C GLY A 45 -16.39 10.24 3.50
N THR A 46 -17.28 10.79 2.69
CA THR A 46 -17.90 10.12 1.54
C THR A 46 -18.10 11.09 0.39
N GLY A 47 -18.25 10.59 -0.84
CA GLY A 47 -18.48 11.42 -2.03
C GLY A 47 -17.41 12.52 -2.17
N ALA A 48 -17.80 13.75 -2.40
CA ALA A 48 -16.90 14.89 -2.55
C ALA A 48 -16.07 15.19 -1.28
N ALA A 49 -16.52 14.76 -0.10
CA ALA A 49 -15.79 14.89 1.15
C ALA A 49 -14.81 13.74 1.43
N LEU A 50 -14.72 12.73 0.54
CA LEU A 50 -13.82 11.60 0.72
C LEU A 50 -12.36 12.06 0.79
N ARG A 51 -11.64 11.62 1.82
CA ARG A 51 -10.21 11.89 2.01
C ARG A 51 -9.46 10.59 2.30
N VAL A 52 -8.26 10.54 1.78
CA VAL A 52 -7.26 9.51 2.06
C VAL A 52 -6.28 10.07 3.08
N VAL A 53 -5.92 9.29 4.08
CA VAL A 53 -4.85 9.62 5.01
C VAL A 53 -3.54 9.08 4.47
N LEU A 54 -2.60 9.97 4.17
CA LEU A 54 -1.23 9.65 3.80
C LEU A 54 -0.29 9.99 4.96
N VAL A 55 0.82 9.27 5.02
CA VAL A 55 1.95 9.54 5.92
C VAL A 55 3.26 9.62 5.16
N THR A 56 4.27 10.26 5.74
CA THR A 56 5.61 10.21 5.18
C THR A 56 6.34 8.95 5.62
N SER A 57 7.13 8.33 4.74
CA SER A 57 8.09 7.30 5.15
C SER A 57 9.18 7.91 6.04
N ARG A 58 9.70 7.15 7.01
CA ARG A 58 10.70 7.66 7.98
C ARG A 58 12.01 8.08 7.31
N GLU A 59 12.54 7.26 6.42
CA GLU A 59 13.86 7.47 5.82
C GLU A 59 13.84 8.48 4.65
N THR A 60 12.91 8.31 3.71
CA THR A 60 12.89 9.07 2.46
C THR A 60 11.89 10.22 2.45
N ARG A 61 11.07 10.35 3.48
CA ARG A 61 10.02 11.38 3.64
C ARG A 61 9.01 11.43 2.49
N ARG A 62 8.94 10.40 1.64
CA ARG A 62 7.96 10.31 0.56
C ARG A 62 6.59 9.92 1.12
N TRP A 63 5.55 10.40 0.45
CA TRP A 63 4.17 10.11 0.82
C TRP A 63 3.79 8.68 0.45
N VAL A 64 3.10 7.99 1.37
CA VAL A 64 2.64 6.61 1.22
C VAL A 64 1.45 6.38 2.15
N ILE A 65 0.71 5.29 1.96
CA ILE A 65 -0.27 4.81 2.95
C ILE A 65 0.46 4.06 4.09
N PRO A 66 -0.10 4.05 5.33
CA PRO A 66 0.45 3.29 6.45
C PRO A 66 0.63 1.81 6.11
N LYS A 67 1.80 1.25 6.41
CA LYS A 67 2.12 -0.14 6.06
C LYS A 67 3.24 -0.73 6.91
N GLY A 68 3.16 -2.01 7.15
CA GLY A 68 4.21 -2.75 7.84
C GLY A 68 4.17 -4.24 7.59
N TRP A 69 4.89 -4.98 8.41
CA TRP A 69 4.93 -6.42 8.33
C TRP A 69 3.65 -7.04 8.86
N ILE A 70 3.24 -8.16 8.22
CA ILE A 70 2.18 -8.99 8.76
C ILE A 70 2.76 -9.71 9.98
N GLU A 71 2.15 -9.51 11.15
CA GLU A 71 2.57 -10.16 12.38
C GLU A 71 2.22 -11.65 12.37
N PRO A 72 3.13 -12.52 12.82
CA PRO A 72 2.86 -13.94 12.92
C PRO A 72 1.60 -14.23 13.75
N GLY A 73 0.66 -14.99 13.16
CA GLY A 73 -0.59 -15.35 13.84
C GLY A 73 -1.68 -14.27 13.82
N GLU A 74 -1.40 -13.09 13.29
CA GLU A 74 -2.39 -12.02 13.12
C GLU A 74 -2.94 -12.03 11.68
N ALA A 75 -4.25 -11.80 11.53
CA ALA A 75 -4.83 -11.62 10.20
C ALA A 75 -4.27 -10.35 9.54
N PRO A 76 -3.90 -10.37 8.24
CA PRO A 76 -3.22 -9.26 7.59
C PRO A 76 -3.96 -7.90 7.67
N HIS A 77 -5.30 -7.90 7.62
CA HIS A 77 -6.09 -6.67 7.76
C HIS A 77 -5.99 -6.07 9.17
N ARG A 78 -5.80 -6.90 10.21
CA ARG A 78 -5.59 -6.42 11.59
C ARG A 78 -4.20 -5.82 11.74
N SER A 79 -3.16 -6.46 11.18
CA SER A 79 -1.82 -5.86 11.12
C SER A 79 -1.86 -4.53 10.37
N ALA A 80 -2.60 -4.42 9.26
CA ALA A 80 -2.77 -3.16 8.53
C ALA A 80 -3.44 -2.07 9.38
N ALA A 81 -4.47 -2.42 10.14
CA ALA A 81 -5.13 -1.47 11.04
C ALA A 81 -4.20 -1.01 12.18
N ARG A 82 -3.38 -1.90 12.71
CA ARG A 82 -2.36 -1.58 13.73
C ARG A 82 -1.31 -0.61 13.15
N GLU A 83 -0.78 -0.89 11.97
CA GLU A 83 0.16 0.02 11.29
C GLU A 83 -0.47 1.42 11.05
N ALA A 84 -1.76 1.46 10.69
CA ALA A 84 -2.47 2.73 10.52
C ALA A 84 -2.62 3.51 11.84
N PHE A 85 -2.78 2.81 12.95
CA PHE A 85 -2.77 3.42 14.27
C PHE A 85 -1.37 3.94 14.63
N GLU A 86 -0.33 3.11 14.47
CA GLU A 86 1.04 3.43 14.85
C GLU A 86 1.64 4.55 13.99
N GLU A 87 1.50 4.46 12.67
CA GLU A 87 2.09 5.39 11.71
C GLU A 87 1.26 6.68 11.50
N ALA A 88 -0.08 6.57 11.55
CA ALA A 88 -0.97 7.67 11.16
C ALA A 88 -1.95 8.13 12.24
N GLY A 89 -2.02 7.46 13.39
CA GLY A 89 -2.99 7.78 14.44
C GLY A 89 -4.44 7.63 13.97
N THR A 90 -4.69 6.69 13.05
CA THR A 90 -6.04 6.39 12.58
C THR A 90 -6.63 5.24 13.38
N VAL A 91 -7.82 5.44 13.91
CA VAL A 91 -8.62 4.41 14.58
C VAL A 91 -9.81 4.08 13.70
N GLY A 92 -10.01 2.81 13.39
CA GLY A 92 -11.08 2.36 12.51
C GLY A 92 -11.06 0.86 12.26
N GLU A 93 -11.91 0.40 11.36
CA GLU A 93 -12.04 -0.99 10.98
C GLU A 93 -11.52 -1.22 9.57
N ALA A 94 -10.63 -2.19 9.42
CA ALA A 94 -10.15 -2.64 8.13
C ALA A 94 -11.06 -3.75 7.58
N ASP A 95 -11.38 -3.67 6.28
CA ASP A 95 -12.09 -4.74 5.58
C ASP A 95 -11.22 -6.01 5.60
N ALA A 96 -11.83 -7.19 5.74
CA ALA A 96 -11.09 -8.45 5.81
C ALA A 96 -10.42 -8.83 4.47
N GLU A 97 -11.01 -8.40 3.35
CA GLU A 97 -10.51 -8.67 2.01
C GLU A 97 -9.65 -7.51 1.49
N PRO A 98 -8.49 -7.81 0.87
CA PRO A 98 -7.67 -6.77 0.27
C PRO A 98 -8.37 -6.19 -0.97
N ILE A 99 -8.24 -4.88 -1.15
CA ILE A 99 -8.78 -4.17 -2.31
C ILE A 99 -7.75 -4.01 -3.45
N GLY A 100 -6.52 -4.38 -3.22
CA GLY A 100 -5.44 -4.32 -4.19
C GLY A 100 -4.10 -4.70 -3.60
N LEU A 101 -3.08 -4.60 -4.42
CA LEU A 101 -1.70 -4.78 -4.02
C LEU A 101 -0.79 -3.83 -4.81
N PHE A 102 0.37 -3.53 -4.26
CA PHE A 102 1.45 -2.84 -4.98
C PHE A 102 2.81 -3.41 -4.56
N SER A 103 3.82 -3.15 -5.38
CA SER A 103 5.19 -3.60 -5.11
C SER A 103 6.12 -2.41 -4.95
N TYR A 104 7.11 -2.54 -4.08
CA TYR A 104 8.19 -1.58 -3.96
C TYR A 104 9.47 -2.22 -3.44
N ASN A 105 10.59 -1.53 -3.58
CA ASN A 105 11.86 -1.96 -3.00
C ASN A 105 12.09 -1.22 -1.68
N LYS A 106 12.03 -1.95 -0.56
CA LYS A 106 12.36 -1.41 0.76
C LYS A 106 13.88 -1.29 0.88
N ARG A 107 14.34 -0.08 1.13
CA ARG A 107 15.76 0.15 1.43
C ARG A 107 16.07 -0.35 2.84
N ARG A 108 17.17 -1.07 3.01
CA ARG A 108 17.69 -1.51 4.29
C ARG A 108 19.04 -0.83 4.58
N PRO A 109 19.52 -0.86 5.86
CA PRO A 109 20.87 -0.44 6.19
C PRO A 109 21.89 -1.12 5.26
N GLY A 110 22.91 -0.39 4.83
CA GLY A 110 23.89 -0.87 3.85
C GLY A 110 23.45 -0.75 2.39
N GLY A 111 22.29 -0.12 2.09
CA GLY A 111 21.82 0.15 0.73
C GLY A 111 21.14 -1.04 0.04
N VAL A 112 20.99 -2.17 0.73
CA VAL A 112 20.33 -3.37 0.20
C VAL A 112 18.85 -3.06 -0.08
N LEU A 113 18.40 -3.40 -1.29
CA LEU A 113 16.99 -3.29 -1.70
C LEU A 113 16.29 -4.63 -1.48
N LEU A 114 15.23 -4.62 -0.68
CA LEU A 114 14.40 -5.77 -0.41
C LEU A 114 13.08 -5.63 -1.18
N PRO A 115 12.79 -6.49 -2.17
CA PRO A 115 11.53 -6.45 -2.86
C PRO A 115 10.38 -6.85 -1.92
N CYS A 116 9.37 -5.99 -1.84
CA CYS A 116 8.18 -6.19 -1.02
C CYS A 116 6.93 -6.13 -1.86
N GLU A 117 6.01 -7.04 -1.58
CA GLU A 117 4.62 -7.01 -2.05
C GLU A 117 3.73 -6.58 -0.89
N VAL A 118 2.84 -5.63 -1.12
CA VAL A 118 2.01 -5.01 -0.09
C VAL A 118 0.53 -5.22 -0.41
N LEU A 119 -0.17 -5.99 0.41
CA LEU A 119 -1.61 -6.14 0.35
C LEU A 119 -2.28 -4.89 0.94
N VAL A 120 -3.22 -4.30 0.22
CA VAL A 120 -3.91 -3.07 0.62
C VAL A 120 -5.32 -3.38 1.11
N TYR A 121 -5.61 -2.98 2.35
CA TYR A 121 -6.90 -3.12 3.00
C TYR A 121 -7.55 -1.76 3.17
N ARG A 122 -8.81 -1.62 2.76
CA ARG A 122 -9.58 -0.41 3.06
C ARG A 122 -9.78 -0.32 4.56
N LEU A 123 -9.52 0.84 5.14
CA LEU A 123 -9.78 1.13 6.54
C LEU A 123 -10.76 2.30 6.62
N ARG A 124 -11.92 2.06 7.20
CA ARG A 124 -12.90 3.11 7.50
C ARG A 124 -12.49 3.81 8.80
N VAL A 125 -12.07 5.06 8.69
CA VAL A 125 -11.61 5.84 9.83
C VAL A 125 -12.82 6.28 10.67
N VAL A 126 -12.81 5.93 11.94
CA VAL A 126 -13.77 6.39 12.95
C VAL A 126 -13.23 7.61 13.67
N ARG A 127 -11.94 7.65 13.93
CA ARG A 127 -11.30 8.75 14.67
C ARG A 127 -9.86 8.95 14.21
N LEU A 128 -9.46 10.21 14.16
CA LEU A 128 -8.08 10.65 13.98
C LEU A 128 -7.53 11.16 15.32
N LEU A 129 -6.42 10.59 15.76
CA LEU A 129 -5.79 10.99 17.00
C LEU A 129 -4.95 12.25 16.82
N HIS A 130 -4.87 13.09 17.83
CA HIS A 130 -3.97 14.24 17.89
C HIS A 130 -2.55 13.80 18.21
N ASP A 131 -2.40 12.81 19.07
CA ASP A 131 -1.14 12.19 19.43
C ASP A 131 -1.19 10.70 19.16
N TRP A 132 -0.11 10.14 18.60
CA TRP A 132 0.00 8.73 18.24
C TRP A 132 1.47 8.28 18.28
N PRO A 133 1.77 6.95 18.27
CA PRO A 133 3.10 6.44 18.50
C PRO A 133 4.21 7.07 17.64
N GLU A 134 4.04 7.17 16.32
CA GLU A 134 5.05 7.70 15.41
C GLU A 134 4.83 9.15 14.98
N ARG A 135 4.05 9.93 15.75
CA ARG A 135 3.72 11.33 15.40
C ARG A 135 4.96 12.23 15.18
N ARG A 136 6.02 12.00 15.92
CA ARG A 136 7.27 12.79 15.80
C ARG A 136 8.15 12.34 14.64
N GLU A 137 7.88 11.18 14.07
CA GLU A 137 8.67 10.57 12.99
C GLU A 137 8.03 10.78 11.62
N ARG A 138 6.73 11.10 11.57
CA ARG A 138 5.97 11.19 10.32
C ARG A 138 5.09 12.42 10.26
N ASP A 139 4.98 12.98 9.05
CA ASP A 139 3.90 13.92 8.73
C ASP A 139 2.68 13.13 8.27
N ARG A 140 1.50 13.65 8.59
CA ARG A 140 0.21 13.10 8.17
C ARG A 140 -0.55 14.15 7.36
N ARG A 141 -1.17 13.73 6.24
CA ARG A 141 -2.05 14.56 5.42
C ARG A 141 -3.35 13.84 5.08
N LEU A 142 -4.41 14.63 5.01
CA LEU A 142 -5.71 14.23 4.47
C LEU A 142 -5.87 14.93 3.13
N VAL A 143 -5.99 14.13 2.07
CA VAL A 143 -6.09 14.63 0.69
C VAL A 143 -7.17 13.91 -0.08
N THR A 144 -7.63 14.47 -1.20
CA THR A 144 -8.56 13.75 -2.08
C THR A 144 -7.86 12.53 -2.70
N PRO A 145 -8.60 11.48 -3.11
CA PRO A 145 -8.01 10.33 -3.78
C PRO A 145 -7.18 10.71 -5.01
N ALA A 146 -7.64 11.65 -5.82
CA ALA A 146 -6.90 12.15 -6.98
C ALA A 146 -5.58 12.83 -6.60
N ALA A 147 -5.57 13.66 -5.55
CA ALA A 147 -4.35 14.26 -5.04
C ALA A 147 -3.40 13.21 -4.45
N ALA A 148 -3.92 12.24 -3.68
CA ALA A 148 -3.13 11.13 -3.15
C ALA A 148 -2.43 10.33 -4.26
N ALA A 149 -3.13 10.04 -5.36
CA ALA A 149 -2.56 9.35 -6.52
C ALA A 149 -1.38 10.09 -7.16
N GLY A 150 -1.35 11.42 -7.09
CA GLY A 150 -0.23 12.22 -7.57
C GLY A 150 0.94 12.36 -6.58
N MET A 151 0.72 11.99 -5.31
CA MET A 151 1.72 12.13 -4.25
C MET A 151 2.51 10.84 -3.97
N VAL A 152 1.93 9.67 -4.24
CA VAL A 152 2.59 8.37 -4.01
C VAL A 152 3.52 8.03 -5.17
N ALA A 153 4.56 7.27 -4.90
CA ALA A 153 5.57 6.91 -5.90
C ALA A 153 5.28 5.57 -6.60
N GLU A 154 4.49 4.70 -5.99
CA GLU A 154 4.18 3.37 -6.49
C GLU A 154 3.04 3.43 -7.53
N PRO A 155 3.28 3.02 -8.81
CA PRO A 155 2.28 3.15 -9.88
C PRO A 155 0.98 2.39 -9.60
N GLU A 156 1.08 1.19 -9.04
CA GLU A 156 -0.09 0.35 -8.72
C GLU A 156 -0.93 0.98 -7.61
N LEU A 157 -0.28 1.58 -6.59
CA LEU A 157 -0.97 2.31 -5.54
C LEU A 157 -1.65 3.57 -6.10
N ALA A 158 -0.96 4.31 -6.97
CA ALA A 158 -1.55 5.47 -7.63
C ALA A 158 -2.77 5.07 -8.49
N ALA A 159 -2.69 3.94 -9.22
CA ALA A 159 -3.82 3.42 -9.98
C ALA A 159 -5.00 3.05 -9.07
N LEU A 160 -4.75 2.36 -7.96
CA LEU A 160 -5.76 2.02 -6.97
C LEU A 160 -6.46 3.27 -6.41
N LEU A 161 -5.69 4.30 -6.05
CA LEU A 161 -6.22 5.56 -5.53
C LEU A 161 -7.13 6.28 -6.54
N ARG A 162 -6.81 6.23 -7.83
CA ARG A 162 -7.66 6.82 -8.89
C ARG A 162 -9.02 6.12 -9.02
N THR A 163 -9.15 4.86 -8.65
CA THR A 163 -10.44 4.15 -8.67
C THR A 163 -11.42 4.63 -7.60
N LEU A 164 -10.95 5.44 -6.65
CA LEU A 164 -11.75 6.00 -5.55
C LEU A 164 -12.19 7.45 -5.82
N ALA A 165 -11.70 8.06 -6.91
CA ALA A 165 -11.95 9.46 -7.26
C ALA A 165 -13.32 9.66 -7.93
#